data_23f4abaa64bbe19be22febea2ee030d0
#
_entry.id   23f4abaa64bbe19be22febea2ee030d0
#
_cell.length_a   1.000
_cell.length_b   1.000
_cell.length_c   1.000
_cell.angle_alpha   90.00
_cell.angle_beta   90.00
_cell.angle_gamma   90.00
#
_symmetry.space_group_name_H-M   'P 1'
#
loop_
_entity.id
_entity.type
_entity.pdbx_description
1 polymer ?
#
loop_
_entity_poly.entity_id
_entity_poly.type
_entity_poly.pdbx_seq_one_letter_code
_entity_poly.pdbx_strand_id
1 'polypeptide(L)'
;MAELYMARTCKWGTLRVVGGDVWNHSGDVLITPANNRLSGREGLDNMIHQKAGQELTQATRNICLEMRKINAPPCAVTHNVVTEPFALSDRFKHIIHVVGPDCRRPNQDENRRDLLPETYHNLFATLKELGTMENVISPPLSMGVFAYPHREGARLTLETLLGILDAEEDPGAKTFTIVVKEKNFISNMRTVYREINDLLPGIDTTND
;
A
#
# COMPACT_ATOMS: atom_id res chain seq x y z
N MET A 1 14.72 -13.05 -10.29
CA MET A 1 14.34 -12.77 -8.89
C MET A 1 14.22 -11.26 -8.73
N ALA A 2 13.26 -10.77 -7.95
CA ALA A 2 13.18 -9.34 -7.64
C ALA A 2 14.38 -8.93 -6.76
N GLU A 3 14.96 -7.77 -7.03
CA GLU A 3 16.06 -7.23 -6.23
C GLU A 3 15.55 -6.82 -4.85
N LEU A 4 16.18 -7.29 -3.78
CA LEU A 4 15.87 -6.93 -2.41
C LEU A 4 16.68 -5.70 -2.02
N TYR A 5 15.99 -4.61 -1.64
CA TYR A 5 16.63 -3.37 -1.20
C TYR A 5 16.71 -3.24 0.31
N MET A 6 15.74 -3.81 1.02
CA MET A 6 15.62 -3.73 2.47
C MET A 6 14.75 -4.87 2.98
N ALA A 7 15.12 -5.44 4.12
CA ALA A 7 14.26 -6.34 4.90
C ALA A 7 14.48 -6.09 6.38
N ARG A 8 13.40 -6.12 7.16
CA ARG A 8 13.46 -6.06 8.62
C ARG A 8 12.47 -7.05 9.22
N THR A 9 12.96 -7.89 10.11
CA THR A 9 12.13 -8.76 10.95
C THR A 9 11.59 -7.97 12.13
N CYS A 10 10.28 -7.97 12.27
CA CYS A 10 9.51 -7.35 13.32
C CYS A 10 8.88 -8.41 14.22
N LYS A 11 8.22 -8.00 15.31
CA LYS A 11 7.55 -8.91 16.25
C LYS A 11 6.55 -9.86 15.57
N TRP A 12 5.74 -9.35 14.65
CA TRP A 12 4.68 -10.12 14.00
C TRP A 12 4.99 -10.59 12.58
N GLY A 13 6.04 -10.06 11.97
CA GLY A 13 6.34 -10.39 10.59
C GLY A 13 7.54 -9.68 10.03
N THR A 14 7.62 -9.61 8.72
CA THR A 14 8.75 -9.01 8.01
C THR A 14 8.28 -7.87 7.11
N LEU A 15 8.90 -6.71 7.23
CA LEU A 15 8.78 -5.62 6.26
C LEU A 15 9.89 -5.77 5.19
N ARG A 16 9.52 -5.72 3.92
CA ARG A 16 10.45 -5.82 2.79
C ARG A 16 10.25 -4.67 1.81
N VAL A 17 11.33 -4.21 1.20
CA VAL A 17 11.30 -3.34 0.02
C VAL A 17 12.05 -4.03 -1.10
N VAL A 18 11.37 -4.25 -2.22
CA VAL A 18 11.88 -4.99 -3.37
C VAL A 18 11.67 -4.22 -4.68
N GLY A 19 12.44 -4.55 -5.70
CA GLY A 19 12.29 -3.98 -7.04
C GLY A 19 11.27 -4.71 -7.88
N GLY A 20 10.66 -4.00 -8.83
CA GLY A 20 9.83 -4.60 -9.87
C GLY A 20 8.46 -3.97 -10.03
N ASP A 21 7.58 -4.70 -10.71
CA ASP A 21 6.17 -4.36 -10.89
C ASP A 21 5.31 -5.22 -9.94
N VAL A 22 4.37 -4.61 -9.23
CA VAL A 22 3.57 -5.27 -8.19
C VAL A 22 2.81 -6.52 -8.70
N TRP A 23 2.32 -6.50 -9.94
CA TRP A 23 1.62 -7.64 -10.56
C TRP A 23 2.53 -8.81 -10.95
N ASN A 24 3.86 -8.65 -10.89
CA ASN A 24 4.82 -9.74 -11.12
C ASN A 24 5.16 -10.51 -9.84
N HIS A 25 4.69 -10.03 -8.70
CA HIS A 25 4.79 -10.73 -7.42
C HIS A 25 3.58 -11.63 -7.19
N SER A 26 3.63 -12.44 -6.16
CA SER A 26 2.53 -13.27 -5.68
C SER A 26 2.37 -13.12 -4.18
N GLY A 27 1.14 -13.19 -3.70
CA GLY A 27 0.80 -13.04 -2.30
C GLY A 27 -0.68 -13.27 -2.06
N ASP A 28 -1.14 -13.09 -0.83
CA ASP A 28 -2.57 -13.15 -0.54
C ASP A 28 -3.28 -11.89 -1.03
N VAL A 29 -2.64 -10.75 -0.89
CA VAL A 29 -3.23 -9.44 -1.16
C VAL A 29 -2.33 -8.60 -2.08
N LEU A 30 -2.94 -8.02 -3.11
CA LEU A 30 -2.38 -6.93 -3.90
C LEU A 30 -3.04 -5.61 -3.51
N ILE A 31 -2.24 -4.63 -3.09
CA ILE A 31 -2.70 -3.27 -2.85
C ILE A 31 -2.65 -2.45 -4.14
N THR A 32 -3.71 -1.72 -4.45
CA THR A 32 -3.74 -0.74 -5.53
C THR A 32 -3.98 0.68 -4.99
N PRO A 33 -3.16 1.67 -5.42
CA PRO A 33 -3.29 3.06 -4.98
C PRO A 33 -4.44 3.74 -5.75
N ALA A 34 -5.65 3.60 -5.25
CA ALA A 34 -6.87 4.08 -5.89
C ALA A 34 -7.15 5.56 -5.58
N ASN A 35 -8.04 6.16 -6.37
CA ASN A 35 -8.68 7.43 -6.03
C ASN A 35 -10.06 7.20 -5.39
N ASN A 36 -10.62 8.24 -4.79
CA ASN A 36 -11.91 8.18 -4.08
C ASN A 36 -13.11 7.79 -4.96
N ARG A 37 -12.94 7.78 -6.29
CA ARG A 37 -13.95 7.34 -7.28
C ARG A 37 -13.75 5.90 -7.71
N LEU A 38 -12.70 5.23 -7.27
CA LEU A 38 -12.30 3.88 -7.68
C LEU A 38 -12.26 3.73 -9.22
N SER A 39 -11.77 4.77 -9.91
CA SER A 39 -11.94 4.88 -11.36
C SER A 39 -11.01 3.97 -12.17
N GLY A 40 -9.91 3.51 -11.60
CA GLY A 40 -8.92 2.69 -12.31
C GLY A 40 -8.33 3.36 -13.55
N ARG A 41 -8.21 4.69 -13.58
CA ARG A 41 -7.84 5.44 -14.80
C ARG A 41 -6.49 6.13 -14.75
N GLU A 42 -5.85 6.17 -13.59
CA GLU A 42 -4.60 6.92 -13.40
C GLU A 42 -3.49 6.05 -12.83
N GLY A 43 -2.27 6.28 -13.30
CA GLY A 43 -1.05 5.72 -12.75
C GLY A 43 -1.03 4.20 -12.63
N LEU A 44 -0.55 3.71 -11.50
CA LEU A 44 -0.42 2.29 -11.22
C LEU A 44 -1.77 1.58 -11.10
N ASP A 45 -2.79 2.26 -10.54
CA ASP A 45 -4.15 1.74 -10.44
C ASP A 45 -4.73 1.35 -11.82
N ASN A 46 -4.50 2.18 -12.84
CA ASN A 46 -4.89 1.86 -14.21
C ASN A 46 -4.20 0.58 -14.73
N MET A 47 -2.92 0.44 -14.46
CA MET A 47 -2.16 -0.75 -14.90
C MET A 47 -2.66 -2.02 -14.20
N ILE A 48 -2.99 -1.96 -12.91
CA ILE A 48 -3.56 -3.07 -12.16
C ILE A 48 -4.94 -3.44 -12.73
N HIS A 49 -5.81 -2.46 -13.01
CA HIS A 49 -7.10 -2.69 -13.67
C HIS A 49 -6.94 -3.37 -15.03
N GLN A 50 -5.97 -2.95 -15.86
CA GLN A 50 -5.68 -3.61 -17.14
C GLN A 50 -5.23 -5.07 -16.96
N LYS A 51 -4.44 -5.36 -15.94
CA LYS A 51 -3.94 -6.72 -15.65
C LYS A 51 -5.01 -7.63 -15.03
N ALA A 52 -5.85 -7.09 -14.16
CA ALA A 52 -6.95 -7.81 -13.51
C ALA A 52 -8.18 -8.03 -14.43
N GLY A 53 -8.25 -7.29 -15.55
CA GLY A 53 -9.32 -7.45 -16.54
C GLY A 53 -10.51 -6.52 -16.33
N GLN A 54 -11.47 -6.63 -17.25
CA GLN A 54 -12.68 -5.79 -17.26
C GLN A 54 -13.59 -6.05 -16.06
N GLU A 55 -13.54 -7.24 -15.50
CA GLU A 55 -14.31 -7.63 -14.33
C GLU A 55 -13.97 -6.77 -13.10
N LEU A 56 -12.70 -6.43 -12.89
CA LEU A 56 -12.30 -5.52 -11.82
C LEU A 56 -12.92 -4.12 -12.03
N THR A 57 -12.87 -3.61 -13.26
CA THR A 57 -13.47 -2.31 -13.59
C THR A 57 -14.99 -2.34 -13.41
N GLN A 58 -15.65 -3.45 -13.72
CA GLN A 58 -17.09 -3.60 -13.49
C GLN A 58 -17.41 -3.69 -11.99
N ALA A 59 -16.60 -4.42 -11.21
CA ALA A 59 -16.78 -4.53 -9.76
C ALA A 59 -16.67 -3.15 -9.07
N THR A 60 -15.62 -2.37 -9.37
CA THR A 60 -15.47 -1.02 -8.81
C THR A 60 -16.58 -0.08 -9.27
N ARG A 61 -17.04 -0.19 -10.52
CA ARG A 61 -18.19 0.57 -11.03
C ARG A 61 -19.48 0.25 -10.26
N ASN A 62 -19.73 -1.01 -9.94
CA ASN A 62 -20.91 -1.42 -9.17
C ASN A 62 -20.86 -0.80 -7.76
N ILE A 63 -19.70 -0.82 -7.09
CA ILE A 63 -19.51 -0.13 -5.81
C ILE A 63 -19.85 1.36 -5.93
N CYS A 64 -19.34 2.03 -6.98
CA CYS A 64 -19.64 3.43 -7.23
C CYS A 64 -21.15 3.70 -7.42
N LEU A 65 -21.87 2.79 -8.06
CA LEU A 65 -23.32 2.92 -8.27
C LEU A 65 -24.08 2.75 -6.95
N GLU A 66 -23.70 1.79 -6.10
CA GLU A 66 -24.33 1.59 -4.79
C GLU A 66 -24.09 2.79 -3.85
N MET A 67 -22.84 3.26 -3.76
CA MET A 67 -22.52 4.41 -2.91
C MET A 67 -23.19 5.70 -3.38
N ARG A 68 -23.40 5.87 -4.69
CA ARG A 68 -24.15 7.01 -5.24
C ARG A 68 -25.61 7.05 -4.76
N LYS A 69 -26.24 5.89 -4.52
CA LYS A 69 -27.64 5.83 -4.02
C LYS A 69 -27.78 6.46 -2.64
N ILE A 70 -26.74 6.43 -1.85
CA ILE A 70 -26.69 7.01 -0.48
C ILE A 70 -25.92 8.35 -0.43
N ASN A 71 -25.61 8.92 -1.60
CA ASN A 71 -24.86 10.18 -1.75
C ASN A 71 -23.50 10.18 -1.02
N ALA A 72 -22.79 9.06 -1.04
CA ALA A 72 -21.48 8.90 -0.43
C ALA A 72 -20.38 8.69 -1.50
N PRO A 73 -19.13 9.05 -1.23
CA PRO A 73 -18.02 8.70 -2.12
C PRO A 73 -17.83 7.17 -2.16
N PRO A 74 -17.44 6.59 -3.29
CA PRO A 74 -17.16 5.16 -3.40
C PRO A 74 -16.14 4.65 -2.39
N CYS A 75 -15.11 5.44 -2.10
CA CYS A 75 -14.15 5.20 -1.04
C CYS A 75 -13.62 6.55 -0.53
N ALA A 76 -13.71 6.82 0.75
CA ALA A 76 -13.18 8.05 1.34
C ALA A 76 -11.65 8.01 1.41
N VAL A 77 -11.01 9.18 1.55
CA VAL A 77 -9.57 9.27 1.85
C VAL A 77 -9.29 8.52 3.15
N THR A 78 -8.15 7.87 3.25
CA THR A 78 -7.70 6.94 4.30
C THR A 78 -8.40 5.58 4.33
N HIS A 79 -9.50 5.40 3.61
CA HIS A 79 -10.26 4.16 3.57
C HIS A 79 -9.83 3.25 2.41
N ASN A 80 -10.38 2.06 2.41
CA ASN A 80 -10.09 1.06 1.39
C ASN A 80 -11.33 0.20 1.07
N VAL A 81 -11.27 -0.49 -0.06
CA VAL A 81 -12.32 -1.39 -0.55
C VAL A 81 -11.68 -2.68 -1.06
N VAL A 82 -12.22 -3.81 -0.69
CA VAL A 82 -11.75 -5.15 -1.11
C VAL A 82 -12.55 -5.62 -2.32
N THR A 83 -11.84 -6.19 -3.29
CA THR A 83 -12.43 -6.87 -4.44
C THR A 83 -11.73 -8.20 -4.70
N GLU A 84 -12.37 -9.05 -5.50
CA GLU A 84 -11.74 -10.23 -6.08
C GLU A 84 -10.59 -9.84 -7.01
N PRO A 85 -9.57 -10.70 -7.19
CA PRO A 85 -8.42 -10.42 -8.05
C PRO A 85 -8.68 -10.70 -9.54
N PHE A 86 -9.77 -11.36 -9.90
CA PHE A 86 -10.18 -11.71 -11.26
C PHE A 86 -9.05 -12.37 -12.08
N ALA A 87 -8.59 -11.75 -13.17
CA ALA A 87 -7.52 -12.32 -14.00
C ALA A 87 -6.15 -12.43 -13.29
N LEU A 88 -6.01 -11.90 -12.07
CA LEU A 88 -4.81 -12.06 -11.22
C LEU A 88 -4.98 -13.13 -10.13
N SER A 89 -6.03 -13.98 -10.21
CA SER A 89 -6.35 -15.01 -9.21
C SER A 89 -5.33 -16.14 -9.12
N ASP A 90 -4.46 -16.29 -10.12
CA ASP A 90 -3.30 -17.19 -10.08
C ASP A 90 -2.20 -16.71 -9.13
N ARG A 91 -2.22 -15.45 -8.72
CA ARG A 91 -1.19 -14.78 -7.91
C ARG A 91 -1.69 -14.20 -6.60
N PHE A 92 -2.95 -13.79 -6.55
CA PHE A 92 -3.53 -13.08 -5.39
C PHE A 92 -4.91 -13.65 -5.06
N LYS A 93 -5.29 -13.55 -3.79
CA LYS A 93 -6.64 -13.89 -3.30
C LYS A 93 -7.54 -12.66 -3.29
N HIS A 94 -6.98 -11.47 -3.03
CA HIS A 94 -7.71 -10.22 -2.93
C HIS A 94 -6.94 -9.07 -3.58
N ILE A 95 -7.69 -8.07 -4.09
CA ILE A 95 -7.18 -6.73 -4.38
C ILE A 95 -7.80 -5.77 -3.38
N ILE A 96 -6.98 -4.94 -2.70
CA ILE A 96 -7.45 -3.88 -1.81
C ILE A 96 -7.15 -2.53 -2.45
N HIS A 97 -8.20 -1.80 -2.77
CA HIS A 97 -8.14 -0.44 -3.32
C HIS A 97 -8.00 0.55 -2.17
N VAL A 98 -6.84 1.16 -2.03
CA VAL A 98 -6.52 2.07 -0.92
C VAL A 98 -6.48 3.50 -1.42
N VAL A 99 -7.23 4.39 -0.76
CA VAL A 99 -7.27 5.81 -1.09
C VAL A 99 -6.45 6.59 -0.06
N GLY A 100 -5.20 6.90 -0.42
CA GLY A 100 -4.35 7.75 0.40
C GLY A 100 -4.55 9.26 0.10
N PRO A 101 -3.86 10.15 0.85
CA PRO A 101 -3.92 11.60 0.65
C PRO A 101 -3.41 12.02 -0.73
N ASP A 102 -4.13 12.96 -1.36
CA ASP A 102 -3.77 13.57 -2.65
C ASP A 102 -3.13 14.94 -2.43
N CYS A 103 -1.83 15.04 -2.64
CA CYS A 103 -1.03 16.23 -2.39
C CYS A 103 -0.83 17.14 -3.63
N ARG A 104 -1.57 16.93 -4.71
CA ARG A 104 -1.46 17.76 -5.92
C ARG A 104 -2.00 19.18 -5.74
N ARG A 105 -2.82 19.42 -4.72
CA ARG A 105 -3.44 20.72 -4.43
C ARG A 105 -2.95 21.26 -3.09
N PRO A 106 -2.32 22.44 -3.03
CA PRO A 106 -1.70 22.98 -1.81
C PRO A 106 -2.64 23.17 -0.64
N ASN A 107 -3.92 23.45 -0.88
CA ASN A 107 -4.90 23.78 0.15
C ASN A 107 -5.59 22.54 0.80
N GLN A 108 -5.19 21.34 0.44
CA GLN A 108 -5.72 20.09 1.02
C GLN A 108 -4.72 19.41 1.98
N ASP A 109 -3.59 20.05 2.24
CA ASP A 109 -2.40 19.43 2.82
C ASP A 109 -2.23 19.62 4.33
N GLU A 110 -3.12 20.35 5.01
CA GLU A 110 -2.89 20.69 6.43
C GLU A 110 -2.73 19.45 7.33
N ASN A 111 -3.36 18.32 6.96
CA ASN A 111 -3.34 17.08 7.75
C ASN A 111 -2.69 15.88 7.01
N ARG A 112 -1.98 16.09 5.90
CA ARG A 112 -1.40 14.97 5.12
C ARG A 112 -0.48 14.06 5.95
N ARG A 113 0.22 14.63 6.93
CA ARG A 113 1.12 13.88 7.81
C ARG A 113 0.39 12.87 8.68
N ASP A 114 -0.86 13.16 9.01
CA ASP A 114 -1.70 12.27 9.80
C ASP A 114 -2.46 11.29 8.89
N LEU A 115 -2.87 11.73 7.70
CA LEU A 115 -3.67 10.94 6.77
C LEU A 115 -2.91 9.74 6.18
N LEU A 116 -1.60 9.84 5.92
CA LEU A 116 -0.86 8.70 5.37
C LEU A 116 -0.67 7.58 6.40
N PRO A 117 -0.27 7.84 7.66
CA PRO A 117 -0.30 6.83 8.72
C PRO A 117 -1.69 6.23 8.94
N GLU A 118 -2.74 7.06 9.00
CA GLU A 118 -4.12 6.59 9.14
C GLU A 118 -4.52 5.66 8.01
N THR A 119 -4.10 5.95 6.77
CA THR A 119 -4.33 5.08 5.61
C THR A 119 -3.77 3.66 5.84
N TYR A 120 -2.56 3.55 6.39
CA TYR A 120 -1.97 2.25 6.72
C TYR A 120 -2.67 1.57 7.89
N HIS A 121 -3.05 2.31 8.95
CA HIS A 121 -3.81 1.74 10.07
C HIS A 121 -5.16 1.16 9.61
N ASN A 122 -5.90 1.88 8.77
CA ASN A 122 -7.15 1.41 8.21
C ASN A 122 -6.96 0.21 7.27
N LEU A 123 -5.86 0.17 6.51
CA LEU A 123 -5.50 -0.99 5.70
C LEU A 123 -5.28 -2.22 6.58
N PHE A 124 -4.52 -2.10 7.66
CA PHE A 124 -4.26 -3.23 8.55
C PHE A 124 -5.51 -3.67 9.32
N ALA A 125 -6.42 -2.77 9.65
CA ALA A 125 -7.74 -3.14 10.19
C ALA A 125 -8.50 -4.05 9.21
N THR A 126 -8.50 -3.71 7.92
CA THR A 126 -9.11 -4.54 6.87
C THR A 126 -8.39 -5.88 6.69
N LEU A 127 -7.05 -5.91 6.72
CA LEU A 127 -6.29 -7.16 6.66
C LEU A 127 -6.65 -8.09 7.84
N LYS A 128 -6.80 -7.54 9.04
CA LYS A 128 -7.21 -8.30 10.25
C LYS A 128 -8.63 -8.88 10.10
N GLU A 129 -9.57 -8.13 9.51
CA GLU A 129 -10.92 -8.61 9.21
C GLU A 129 -10.95 -9.74 8.17
N LEU A 130 -10.08 -9.70 7.17
CA LEU A 130 -9.93 -10.76 6.18
C LEU A 130 -9.28 -12.04 6.74
N GLY A 131 -8.65 -11.96 7.91
CA GLY A 131 -7.87 -13.02 8.53
C GLY A 131 -6.37 -12.84 8.29
N THR A 132 -5.55 -13.76 8.82
CA THR A 132 -4.09 -13.65 8.70
C THR A 132 -3.64 -13.80 7.26
N MET A 133 -2.97 -12.77 6.73
CA MET A 133 -2.36 -12.75 5.41
C MET A 133 -0.87 -13.10 5.51
N GLU A 134 -0.43 -14.10 4.77
CA GLU A 134 0.99 -14.49 4.74
C GLU A 134 1.84 -13.46 3.99
N ASN A 135 1.33 -12.95 2.85
CA ASN A 135 2.04 -12.00 2.01
C ASN A 135 1.13 -10.90 1.49
N VAL A 136 1.45 -9.66 1.83
CA VAL A 136 0.80 -8.45 1.31
C VAL A 136 1.77 -7.74 0.38
N ILE A 137 1.36 -7.47 -0.85
CA ILE A 137 2.14 -6.77 -1.88
C ILE A 137 1.56 -5.38 -2.10
N SER A 138 2.36 -4.35 -1.87
CA SER A 138 1.94 -2.96 -1.93
C SER A 138 2.92 -2.09 -2.71
N PRO A 139 2.47 -1.17 -3.54
CA PRO A 139 3.32 -0.05 -3.95
C PRO A 139 3.45 0.96 -2.81
N PRO A 140 4.38 1.94 -2.90
CA PRO A 140 4.35 3.13 -2.06
C PRO A 140 3.04 3.89 -2.27
N LEU A 141 2.29 4.16 -1.19
CA LEU A 141 1.01 4.86 -1.27
C LEU A 141 1.19 6.37 -1.41
N SER A 142 0.32 7.02 -2.16
CA SER A 142 0.26 8.48 -2.41
C SER A 142 1.48 9.12 -3.09
N MET A 143 2.60 8.43 -3.24
CA MET A 143 3.87 9.00 -3.74
C MET A 143 4.01 9.01 -5.27
N GLY A 144 3.05 8.49 -6.02
CA GLY A 144 2.97 8.55 -7.48
C GLY A 144 2.15 9.74 -7.95
N VAL A 145 1.01 9.48 -8.61
CA VAL A 145 0.10 10.51 -9.16
C VAL A 145 -0.36 11.52 -8.11
N PHE A 146 -0.52 11.11 -6.85
CA PHE A 146 -0.94 11.99 -5.75
C PHE A 146 0.17 12.89 -5.20
N ALA A 147 1.39 12.78 -5.74
CA ALA A 147 2.51 13.69 -5.51
C ALA A 147 2.88 13.94 -4.04
N TYR A 148 2.68 12.96 -3.16
CA TYR A 148 3.18 13.04 -1.79
C TYR A 148 4.71 13.17 -1.81
N PRO A 149 5.32 14.10 -1.04
CA PRO A 149 6.77 14.29 -1.03
C PRO A 149 7.51 12.98 -0.68
N HIS A 150 8.39 12.50 -1.55
CA HIS A 150 8.93 11.15 -1.50
C HIS A 150 9.68 10.83 -0.20
N ARG A 151 10.52 11.76 0.30
CA ARG A 151 11.29 11.53 1.53
C ARG A 151 10.40 11.50 2.76
N GLU A 152 9.44 12.42 2.85
CA GLU A 152 8.46 12.47 3.94
C GLU A 152 7.55 11.24 3.90
N GLY A 153 7.02 10.91 2.72
CA GLY A 153 6.18 9.73 2.51
C GLY A 153 6.92 8.43 2.82
N ALA A 154 8.20 8.31 2.43
CA ALA A 154 9.03 7.15 2.77
C ALA A 154 9.19 7.01 4.29
N ARG A 155 9.46 8.13 5.00
CA ARG A 155 9.60 8.13 6.47
C ARG A 155 8.32 7.69 7.15
N LEU A 156 7.20 8.35 6.86
CA LEU A 156 5.91 8.02 7.47
C LEU A 156 5.47 6.58 7.15
N THR A 157 5.69 6.13 5.91
CA THR A 157 5.41 4.74 5.53
C THR A 157 6.21 3.75 6.37
N LEU A 158 7.53 3.92 6.46
CA LEU A 158 8.39 2.99 7.19
C LEU A 158 8.14 3.04 8.69
N GLU A 159 8.05 4.24 9.29
CA GLU A 159 7.77 4.40 10.72
C GLU A 159 6.42 3.78 11.10
N THR A 160 5.37 4.02 10.30
CA THR A 160 4.03 3.46 10.55
C THR A 160 4.02 1.95 10.42
N LEU A 161 4.57 1.39 9.34
CA LEU A 161 4.60 -0.05 9.11
C LEU A 161 5.42 -0.79 10.16
N LEU A 162 6.57 -0.24 10.55
CA LEU A 162 7.38 -0.81 11.63
C LEU A 162 6.63 -0.74 12.97
N GLY A 163 5.98 0.38 13.28
CA GLY A 163 5.15 0.52 14.48
C GLY A 163 4.00 -0.48 14.53
N ILE A 164 3.31 -0.71 13.42
CA ILE A 164 2.22 -1.71 13.31
C ILE A 164 2.76 -3.14 13.48
N LEU A 165 3.86 -3.50 12.80
CA LEU A 165 4.43 -4.85 12.84
C LEU A 165 5.14 -5.17 14.15
N ASP A 166 5.55 -4.17 14.93
CA ASP A 166 6.16 -4.31 16.27
C ASP A 166 5.17 -4.05 17.42
N ALA A 167 3.89 -3.77 17.12
CA ALA A 167 2.85 -3.50 18.13
C ALA A 167 2.57 -4.72 19.03
N GLU A 168 1.79 -4.51 20.09
CA GLU A 168 1.42 -5.60 21.02
C GLU A 168 0.45 -6.62 20.40
N GLU A 169 -0.47 -6.16 19.55
CA GLU A 169 -1.47 -7.00 18.89
C GLU A 169 -1.01 -7.47 17.51
N ASP A 170 -1.42 -8.70 17.13
CA ASP A 170 -1.20 -9.23 15.77
C ASP A 170 -1.90 -8.35 14.72
N PRO A 171 -1.17 -7.75 13.79
CA PRO A 171 -1.72 -6.87 12.77
C PRO A 171 -2.43 -7.60 11.63
N GLY A 172 -2.42 -8.93 11.60
CA GLY A 172 -3.05 -9.72 10.54
C GLY A 172 -2.22 -9.90 9.27
N ALA A 173 -0.93 -9.56 9.27
CA ALA A 173 -0.04 -9.75 8.13
C ALA A 173 1.34 -10.25 8.58
N LYS A 174 1.86 -11.32 7.93
CA LYS A 174 3.18 -11.92 8.23
C LYS A 174 4.30 -11.28 7.42
N THR A 175 4.07 -10.96 6.15
CA THR A 175 5.03 -10.27 5.31
C THR A 175 4.35 -9.13 4.60
N PHE A 176 4.85 -7.92 4.80
CA PHE A 176 4.43 -6.73 4.06
C PHE A 176 5.57 -6.32 3.12
N THR A 177 5.33 -6.41 1.81
CA THR A 177 6.33 -6.14 0.79
C THR A 177 5.95 -4.86 0.03
N ILE A 178 6.79 -3.85 0.14
CA ILE A 178 6.71 -2.63 -0.69
C ILE A 178 7.49 -2.90 -1.97
N VAL A 179 6.79 -2.81 -3.11
CA VAL A 179 7.40 -3.00 -4.43
C VAL A 179 7.62 -1.63 -5.07
N VAL A 180 8.87 -1.34 -5.39
CA VAL A 180 9.30 -0.06 -5.98
C VAL A 180 9.97 -0.29 -7.33
N LYS A 181 9.68 0.59 -8.29
CA LYS A 181 10.26 0.54 -9.63
C LYS A 181 11.20 1.70 -9.90
N GLU A 182 10.87 2.86 -9.37
CA GLU A 182 11.58 4.10 -9.65
C GLU A 182 12.79 4.29 -8.73
N LYS A 183 13.95 4.61 -9.31
CA LYS A 183 15.21 4.80 -8.55
C LYS A 183 15.11 5.84 -7.45
N ASN A 184 14.31 6.89 -7.65
CA ASN A 184 14.12 7.93 -6.64
C ASN A 184 13.37 7.40 -5.40
N PHE A 185 12.38 6.53 -5.56
CA PHE A 185 11.71 5.87 -4.43
C PHE A 185 12.67 4.97 -3.69
N ILE A 186 13.44 4.15 -4.41
CA ILE A 186 14.43 3.24 -3.83
C ILE A 186 15.44 4.04 -2.99
N SER A 187 15.99 5.12 -3.54
CA SER A 187 16.97 5.96 -2.84
C SER A 187 16.39 6.58 -1.57
N ASN A 188 15.17 7.13 -1.62
CA ASN A 188 14.51 7.69 -0.46
C ASN A 188 14.21 6.64 0.62
N MET A 189 13.69 5.47 0.23
CA MET A 189 13.41 4.37 1.16
C MET A 189 14.69 3.89 1.87
N ARG A 190 15.79 3.70 1.14
CA ARG A 190 17.09 3.29 1.71
C ARG A 190 17.67 4.33 2.66
N THR A 191 17.62 5.60 2.27
CA THR A 191 18.13 6.70 3.11
C THR A 191 17.34 6.80 4.41
N VAL A 192 16.02 6.84 4.32
CA VAL A 192 15.13 6.94 5.49
C VAL A 192 15.25 5.72 6.38
N TYR A 193 15.35 4.52 5.81
CA TYR A 193 15.53 3.30 6.59
C TYR A 193 16.80 3.33 7.43
N ARG A 194 17.92 3.78 6.86
CA ARG A 194 19.17 3.95 7.63
C ARG A 194 19.00 4.95 8.77
N GLU A 195 18.38 6.10 8.50
CA GLU A 195 18.10 7.11 9.52
C GLU A 195 17.22 6.57 10.66
N ILE A 196 16.20 5.76 10.35
CA ILE A 196 15.32 5.15 11.36
C ILE A 196 16.07 4.05 12.13
N ASN A 197 16.84 3.22 11.46
CA ASN A 197 17.59 2.12 12.08
C ASN A 197 18.66 2.61 13.04
N ASP A 198 19.27 3.77 12.79
CA ASP A 198 20.21 4.41 13.71
C ASP A 198 19.52 4.88 15.02
N LEU A 199 18.23 5.19 14.97
CA LEU A 199 17.42 5.62 16.10
C LEU A 199 16.72 4.45 16.84
N LEU A 200 16.41 3.39 16.15
CA LEU A 200 15.66 2.22 16.65
C LEU A 200 16.42 0.95 16.23
N PRO A 201 17.51 0.58 16.91
CA PRO A 201 18.28 -0.59 16.52
C PRO A 201 17.42 -1.87 16.60
N GLY A 202 17.15 -2.45 15.45
CA GLY A 202 16.47 -3.72 15.25
C GLY A 202 17.39 -4.71 14.56
N ILE A 203 17.00 -6.00 14.52
CA ILE A 203 17.75 -7.03 13.80
C ILE A 203 17.68 -6.69 12.31
N ASP A 204 18.80 -6.22 11.77
CA ASP A 204 18.93 -5.88 10.35
C ASP A 204 19.38 -7.12 9.56
N THR A 205 18.61 -7.51 8.55
CA THR A 205 18.95 -8.56 7.59
C THR A 205 19.20 -7.94 6.22
N THR A 206 19.96 -6.86 6.15
CA THR A 206 20.43 -6.33 4.86
C THR A 206 21.56 -7.21 4.34
N ASN A 207 21.33 -7.95 3.28
CA ASN A 207 22.42 -8.44 2.45
C ASN A 207 22.96 -7.24 1.65
N ASP A 208 24.23 -6.92 1.85
CA ASP A 208 25.02 -5.99 1.02
C ASP A 208 25.12 -6.45 -0.44
#